data_9495cab618dd4f557468c7f26a1ad529
#
_entry.id   9495cab618dd4f557468c7f26a1ad529
#
_cell.length_a   1.000
_cell.length_b   1.000
_cell.length_c   1.000
_cell.angle_alpha   90.00
_cell.angle_beta   90.00
_cell.angle_gamma   90.00
#
_symmetry.space_group_name_H-M   'P 1'
#
loop_
_entity.id
_entity.type
_entity.pdbx_description
1 polymer ?
#
loop_
_entity_poly.entity_id
_entity_poly.type
_entity_poly.pdbx_seq_one_letter_code
_entity_poly.pdbx_strand_id
1 'polypeptide(L)'
;VVIKLGEKINFLKAKQLSNDGLKEIFVSNESLYGKFLHKNILINDEIIKIGTELDEALLQKIIEANILSIEISVTNSINKGPYLLQTLFNEKNETKNEAITEIYKVLRPGEPPTIEIALQIFNNLFFSSERYDLSDVGRVKMNSRLNLDCSDKITILRNDDILSIIKKMLELRDGKDEVDDIDHLGNR
;
A
#
# COMPACT_ATOMS: atom_id res chain seq x y z
N VAL A 1 -19.83 -28.42 -5.88
CA VAL A 1 -20.79 -27.38 -6.31
C VAL A 1 -20.57 -27.11 -7.79
N VAL A 2 -21.58 -27.32 -8.63
CA VAL A 2 -21.53 -27.02 -10.07
C VAL A 2 -22.09 -25.61 -10.28
N ILE A 3 -21.34 -24.72 -10.86
CA ILE A 3 -21.80 -23.38 -11.25
C ILE A 3 -22.05 -23.37 -12.75
N LYS A 4 -23.21 -22.86 -13.14
CA LYS A 4 -23.56 -22.72 -14.55
C LYS A 4 -22.83 -21.54 -15.19
N LEU A 5 -22.51 -21.66 -16.48
CA LEU A 5 -21.91 -20.59 -17.25
C LEU A 5 -22.78 -19.32 -17.17
N GLY A 6 -22.17 -18.15 -16.85
CA GLY A 6 -22.90 -16.90 -16.70
C GLY A 6 -23.53 -16.66 -15.32
N GLU A 7 -23.42 -17.61 -14.40
CA GLU A 7 -23.97 -17.44 -13.05
C GLU A 7 -23.06 -16.51 -12.22
N LYS A 8 -23.67 -15.51 -11.57
CA LYS A 8 -22.95 -14.54 -10.74
C LYS A 8 -22.44 -15.20 -9.44
N ILE A 9 -21.15 -15.15 -9.21
CA ILE A 9 -20.51 -15.66 -8.00
C ILE A 9 -20.55 -14.57 -6.93
N ASN A 10 -21.33 -14.76 -5.88
CA ASN A 10 -21.34 -13.90 -4.71
C ASN A 10 -20.27 -14.35 -3.69
N PHE A 11 -20.02 -13.53 -2.65
CA PHE A 11 -19.01 -13.82 -1.64
C PHE A 11 -19.19 -15.17 -0.94
N LEU A 12 -20.43 -15.57 -0.64
CA LEU A 12 -20.73 -16.85 0.02
C LEU A 12 -20.39 -18.03 -0.89
N LYS A 13 -20.79 -17.96 -2.17
CA LYS A 13 -20.43 -18.98 -3.18
C LYS A 13 -18.91 -19.06 -3.40
N ALA A 14 -18.23 -17.91 -3.48
CA ALA A 14 -16.77 -17.89 -3.61
C ALA A 14 -16.09 -18.58 -2.43
N LYS A 15 -16.56 -18.32 -1.20
CA LYS A 15 -16.02 -18.97 0.01
C LYS A 15 -16.29 -20.47 0.03
N GLN A 16 -17.48 -20.92 -0.40
CA GLN A 16 -17.78 -22.35 -0.52
C GLN A 16 -16.89 -23.04 -1.55
N LEU A 17 -16.70 -22.44 -2.73
CA LEU A 17 -15.83 -22.99 -3.77
C LEU A 17 -14.38 -23.08 -3.30
N SER A 18 -13.89 -22.07 -2.59
CA SER A 18 -12.56 -22.09 -2.00
C SER A 18 -12.40 -23.20 -0.96
N ASN A 19 -13.41 -23.42 -0.12
CA ASN A 19 -13.42 -24.52 0.85
C ASN A 19 -13.48 -25.89 0.17
N ASP A 20 -14.18 -26.00 -0.98
CA ASP A 20 -14.26 -27.20 -1.81
C ASP A 20 -12.97 -27.46 -2.62
N GLY A 21 -11.94 -26.61 -2.44
CA GLY A 21 -10.61 -26.79 -3.02
C GLY A 21 -10.39 -26.10 -4.36
N LEU A 22 -11.31 -25.25 -4.82
CA LEU A 22 -11.10 -24.46 -6.03
C LEU A 22 -10.10 -23.34 -5.75
N LYS A 23 -8.93 -23.42 -6.39
CA LYS A 23 -7.84 -22.42 -6.23
C LYS A 23 -7.71 -21.49 -7.42
N GLU A 24 -8.15 -21.93 -8.59
CA GLU A 24 -7.94 -21.24 -9.86
C GLU A 24 -9.23 -21.22 -10.66
N ILE A 25 -9.45 -20.14 -11.38
CA ILE A 25 -10.56 -19.98 -12.33
C ILE A 25 -10.02 -19.42 -13.65
N PHE A 26 -10.63 -19.82 -14.76
CA PHE A 26 -10.35 -19.18 -16.04
C PHE A 26 -11.08 -17.84 -16.13
N VAL A 27 -10.37 -16.81 -16.56
CA VAL A 27 -10.91 -15.48 -16.84
C VAL A 27 -10.57 -15.09 -18.27
N SER A 28 -11.41 -14.28 -18.91
CA SER A 28 -11.11 -13.72 -20.22
C SER A 28 -10.06 -12.62 -20.09
N ASN A 29 -9.26 -12.39 -21.13
CA ASN A 29 -8.28 -11.28 -21.16
C ASN A 29 -8.93 -9.92 -20.91
N GLU A 30 -10.16 -9.74 -21.43
CA GLU A 30 -10.96 -8.52 -21.23
C GLU A 30 -11.25 -8.22 -19.75
N SER A 31 -11.33 -9.26 -18.91
CA SER A 31 -11.54 -9.08 -17.45
C SER A 31 -10.33 -8.53 -16.72
N LEU A 32 -9.15 -8.51 -17.36
CA LEU A 32 -7.90 -7.97 -16.85
C LEU A 32 -7.71 -6.50 -17.24
N TYR A 33 -8.46 -5.99 -18.23
CA TYR A 33 -8.39 -4.58 -18.61
C TYR A 33 -8.81 -3.66 -17.46
N GLY A 34 -8.06 -2.58 -17.26
CA GLY A 34 -8.27 -1.66 -16.14
C GLY A 34 -7.82 -2.19 -14.78
N LYS A 35 -7.13 -3.34 -14.72
CA LYS A 35 -6.44 -3.80 -13.52
C LYS A 35 -5.02 -3.24 -13.48
N PHE A 36 -4.44 -3.19 -12.28
CA PHE A 36 -3.13 -2.61 -12.06
C PHE A 36 -2.12 -3.67 -11.67
N LEU A 37 -0.91 -3.59 -12.21
CA LEU A 37 0.20 -4.45 -11.82
C LEU A 37 0.54 -4.26 -10.33
N HIS A 38 0.72 -5.37 -9.63
CA HIS A 38 1.11 -5.36 -8.20
C HIS A 38 2.64 -5.41 -8.01
N LYS A 39 3.38 -5.80 -9.02
CA LYS A 39 4.85 -5.86 -9.03
C LYS A 39 5.40 -5.36 -10.35
N ASN A 40 6.66 -4.93 -10.31
CA ASN A 40 7.41 -4.64 -11.54
C ASN A 40 7.57 -5.92 -12.35
N ILE A 41 7.42 -5.81 -13.67
CA ILE A 41 7.62 -6.90 -14.62
C ILE A 41 8.70 -6.49 -15.60
N LEU A 42 9.61 -7.41 -15.91
CA LEU A 42 10.64 -7.22 -16.94
C LEU A 42 10.15 -7.83 -18.26
N ILE A 43 10.02 -7.02 -19.31
CA ILE A 43 9.65 -7.45 -20.67
C ILE A 43 10.71 -6.92 -21.62
N ASN A 44 11.45 -7.83 -22.30
CA ASN A 44 12.46 -7.46 -23.30
C ASN A 44 13.43 -6.35 -22.83
N ASP A 45 13.96 -6.49 -21.61
CA ASP A 45 14.84 -5.53 -20.93
C ASP A 45 14.19 -4.18 -20.56
N GLU A 46 12.87 -4.03 -20.77
CA GLU A 46 12.10 -2.90 -20.29
C GLU A 46 11.38 -3.24 -18.98
N ILE A 47 11.55 -2.40 -17.95
CA ILE A 47 10.87 -2.58 -16.65
C ILE A 47 9.52 -1.87 -16.71
N ILE A 48 8.45 -2.66 -16.69
CA ILE A 48 7.09 -2.14 -16.50
C ILE A 48 6.85 -1.99 -15.00
N LYS A 49 6.60 -0.76 -14.56
CA LYS A 49 6.50 -0.42 -13.12
C LYS A 49 5.21 -0.92 -12.50
N ILE A 50 5.28 -1.18 -11.18
CA ILE A 50 4.12 -1.38 -10.32
C ILE A 50 3.13 -0.21 -10.50
N GLY A 51 1.83 -0.51 -10.50
CA GLY A 51 0.79 0.50 -10.67
C GLY A 51 0.48 0.85 -12.14
N THR A 52 1.16 0.23 -13.12
CA THR A 52 0.78 0.36 -14.53
C THR A 52 -0.56 -0.32 -14.76
N GLU A 53 -1.46 0.36 -15.44
CA GLU A 53 -2.76 -0.17 -15.83
C GLU A 53 -2.60 -1.17 -16.99
N LEU A 54 -3.29 -2.29 -16.89
CA LEU A 54 -3.32 -3.31 -17.91
C LEU A 54 -4.29 -2.90 -19.01
N ASP A 55 -3.74 -2.57 -20.16
CA ASP A 55 -4.48 -2.38 -21.40
C ASP A 55 -4.25 -3.57 -22.36
N GLU A 56 -4.94 -3.54 -23.49
CA GLU A 56 -4.84 -4.59 -24.50
C GLU A 56 -3.41 -4.73 -25.04
N ALA A 57 -2.74 -3.60 -25.29
CA ALA A 57 -1.40 -3.57 -25.86
C ALA A 57 -0.36 -4.17 -24.88
N LEU A 58 -0.45 -3.84 -23.59
CA LEU A 58 0.44 -4.37 -22.57
C LEU A 58 0.19 -5.87 -22.33
N LEU A 59 -1.07 -6.30 -22.29
CA LEU A 59 -1.40 -7.73 -22.18
C LEU A 59 -0.85 -8.53 -23.35
N GLN A 60 -0.94 -7.99 -24.57
CA GLN A 60 -0.39 -8.66 -25.74
C GLN A 60 1.15 -8.79 -25.64
N LYS A 61 1.85 -7.74 -25.22
CA LYS A 61 3.29 -7.78 -24.95
C LYS A 61 3.67 -8.84 -23.89
N ILE A 62 2.88 -8.95 -22.82
CA ILE A 62 3.09 -9.95 -21.75
C ILE A 62 2.96 -11.36 -22.30
N ILE A 63 1.95 -11.60 -23.13
CA ILE A 63 1.70 -12.91 -23.77
C ILE A 63 2.83 -13.25 -24.75
N GLU A 64 3.25 -12.32 -25.61
CA GLU A 64 4.34 -12.49 -26.57
C GLU A 64 5.68 -12.76 -25.88
N ALA A 65 5.91 -12.14 -24.72
CA ALA A 65 7.09 -12.39 -23.89
C ALA A 65 7.05 -13.74 -23.12
N ASN A 66 6.00 -14.56 -23.29
CA ASN A 66 5.79 -15.82 -22.59
C ASN A 66 5.84 -15.72 -21.07
N ILE A 67 5.38 -14.62 -20.50
CA ILE A 67 5.26 -14.46 -19.05
C ILE A 67 4.05 -15.24 -18.56
N LEU A 68 4.28 -16.34 -17.84
CA LEU A 68 3.24 -17.29 -17.44
C LEU A 68 2.36 -16.78 -16.29
N SER A 69 2.83 -15.84 -15.49
CA SER A 69 2.06 -15.32 -14.36
C SER A 69 2.39 -13.86 -14.08
N ILE A 70 1.36 -13.09 -13.77
CA ILE A 70 1.47 -11.69 -13.32
C ILE A 70 0.68 -11.53 -12.04
N GLU A 71 1.15 -10.67 -11.15
CA GLU A 71 0.39 -10.28 -9.98
C GLU A 71 -0.36 -8.99 -10.24
N ILE A 72 -1.66 -9.02 -10.01
CA ILE A 72 -2.54 -7.87 -10.17
C ILE A 72 -3.16 -7.45 -8.85
N SER A 73 -3.44 -6.17 -8.70
CA SER A 73 -4.13 -5.66 -7.53
C SER A 73 -5.63 -5.76 -7.68
N VAL A 74 -6.29 -6.21 -6.61
CA VAL A 74 -7.74 -6.28 -6.54
C VAL A 74 -8.29 -4.88 -6.24
N THR A 75 -8.56 -4.13 -7.29
CA THR A 75 -9.20 -2.82 -7.24
C THR A 75 -10.62 -2.91 -7.79
N ASN A 76 -11.47 -1.99 -7.37
CA ASN A 76 -12.80 -1.81 -7.95
C ASN A 76 -13.08 -0.30 -8.08
N SER A 77 -14.06 0.06 -8.90
CA SER A 77 -14.45 1.45 -9.16
C SER A 77 -15.29 2.09 -8.05
N ILE A 78 -15.67 1.33 -7.02
CA ILE A 78 -16.62 1.79 -6.00
C ILE A 78 -15.91 2.20 -4.71
N ASN A 79 -15.12 1.29 -4.10
CA ASN A 79 -14.55 1.50 -2.76
C ASN A 79 -13.13 0.94 -2.57
N LYS A 80 -12.44 0.55 -3.63
CA LYS A 80 -11.05 0.10 -3.57
C LYS A 80 -10.30 0.67 -4.76
N GLY A 81 -10.00 1.97 -4.71
CA GLY A 81 -9.23 2.62 -5.75
C GLY A 81 -7.74 2.25 -5.71
N PRO A 82 -6.99 2.49 -6.79
CA PRO A 82 -5.56 2.18 -6.91
C PRO A 82 -4.66 3.26 -6.28
N TYR A 83 -5.09 3.91 -5.19
CA TYR A 83 -4.45 5.12 -4.67
C TYR A 83 -2.98 4.94 -4.31
N LEU A 84 -2.66 3.87 -3.56
CA LEU A 84 -1.28 3.58 -3.18
C LEU A 84 -0.43 3.19 -4.38
N LEU A 85 -1.02 2.44 -5.32
CA LEU A 85 -0.33 2.05 -6.56
C LEU A 85 0.00 3.26 -7.42
N GLN A 86 -0.93 4.22 -7.54
CA GLN A 86 -0.68 5.49 -8.24
C GLN A 86 0.42 6.30 -7.56
N THR A 87 0.46 6.32 -6.23
CA THR A 87 1.54 6.97 -5.48
C THR A 87 2.88 6.30 -5.77
N LEU A 88 2.95 4.98 -5.74
CA LEU A 88 4.16 4.22 -6.06
C LEU A 88 4.57 4.33 -7.53
N PHE A 89 3.60 4.39 -8.44
CA PHE A 89 3.88 4.60 -9.88
C PHE A 89 4.53 5.95 -10.15
N ASN A 90 4.09 7.00 -9.44
CA ASN A 90 4.63 8.35 -9.57
C ASN A 90 5.92 8.57 -8.76
N GLU A 91 6.33 7.60 -7.94
CA GLU A 91 7.56 7.70 -7.15
C GLU A 91 8.78 7.68 -8.06
N LYS A 92 9.68 8.64 -7.83
CA LYS A 92 10.91 8.80 -8.62
C LYS A 92 12.10 8.06 -8.01
N ASN A 93 12.06 7.85 -6.70
CA ASN A 93 13.13 7.20 -5.97
C ASN A 93 12.98 5.68 -6.08
N GLU A 94 14.01 5.00 -6.57
CA GLU A 94 14.00 3.55 -6.75
C GLU A 94 14.55 2.82 -5.52
N THR A 95 15.38 3.49 -4.74
CA THR A 95 16.04 2.91 -3.58
C THR A 95 15.70 3.64 -2.28
N LYS A 96 15.78 2.89 -1.17
CA LYS A 96 15.61 3.44 0.18
C LYS A 96 16.58 4.62 0.45
N ASN A 97 17.82 4.52 -0.03
CA ASN A 97 18.84 5.55 0.19
C ASN A 97 18.52 6.84 -0.56
N GLU A 98 18.01 6.74 -1.78
CA GLU A 98 17.52 7.89 -2.55
C GLU A 98 16.36 8.58 -1.83
N ALA A 99 15.36 7.82 -1.40
CA ALA A 99 14.22 8.36 -0.68
C ALA A 99 14.64 9.10 0.61
N ILE A 100 15.55 8.52 1.39
CA ILE A 100 16.07 9.15 2.62
C ILE A 100 16.86 10.41 2.30
N THR A 101 17.64 10.40 1.22
CA THR A 101 18.39 11.58 0.75
C THR A 101 17.44 12.70 0.32
N GLU A 102 16.36 12.40 -0.37
CA GLU A 102 15.35 13.40 -0.74
C GLU A 102 14.63 13.96 0.49
N ILE A 103 14.27 13.12 1.47
CA ILE A 103 13.72 13.57 2.75
C ILE A 103 14.69 14.52 3.45
N TYR A 104 15.98 14.19 3.47
CA TYR A 104 17.02 15.05 4.06
C TYR A 104 17.08 16.43 3.38
N LYS A 105 17.07 16.49 2.05
CA LYS A 105 17.11 17.74 1.29
C LYS A 105 15.91 18.66 1.60
N VAL A 106 14.73 18.07 1.84
CA VAL A 106 13.55 18.83 2.26
C VAL A 106 13.71 19.41 3.66
N LEU A 107 14.26 18.61 4.59
CA LEU A 107 14.44 19.02 5.97
C LEU A 107 15.59 20.02 6.17
N ARG A 108 16.65 19.91 5.37
CA ARG A 108 17.84 20.75 5.42
C ARG A 108 18.26 21.25 4.04
N PRO A 109 17.52 22.20 3.48
CA PRO A 109 17.83 22.76 2.18
C PRO A 109 19.21 23.45 2.19
N GLY A 110 20.01 23.15 1.17
CA GLY A 110 21.35 23.76 0.99
C GLY A 110 22.52 23.02 1.63
N GLU A 111 22.27 21.99 2.45
CA GLU A 111 23.35 21.14 2.98
C GLU A 111 23.55 19.91 2.07
N PRO A 112 24.79 19.57 1.70
CA PRO A 112 25.05 18.36 0.93
C PRO A 112 24.75 17.10 1.77
N PRO A 113 23.87 16.20 1.32
CA PRO A 113 23.52 15.02 2.07
C PRO A 113 24.64 13.97 2.03
N THR A 114 25.03 13.45 3.19
CA THR A 114 25.68 12.14 3.29
C THR A 114 24.65 11.12 3.74
N ILE A 115 24.71 9.89 3.22
CA ILE A 115 23.74 8.85 3.52
C ILE A 115 23.66 8.57 5.02
N GLU A 116 24.79 8.58 5.71
CA GLU A 116 24.88 8.33 7.15
C GLU A 116 24.15 9.39 7.97
N ILE A 117 24.38 10.68 7.66
CA ILE A 117 23.71 11.80 8.34
C ILE A 117 22.21 11.80 8.01
N ALA A 118 21.85 11.54 6.77
CA ALA A 118 20.46 11.48 6.35
C ALA A 118 19.70 10.35 7.08
N LEU A 119 20.29 9.15 7.19
CA LEU A 119 19.77 8.04 7.97
C LEU A 119 19.62 8.38 9.46
N GLN A 120 20.62 9.02 10.05
CA GLN A 120 20.58 9.42 11.44
C GLN A 120 19.46 10.42 11.71
N ILE A 121 19.30 11.43 10.86
CA ILE A 121 18.24 12.44 10.98
C ILE A 121 16.87 11.77 10.81
N PHE A 122 16.71 10.90 9.80
CA PHE A 122 15.47 10.17 9.58
C PHE A 122 15.08 9.31 10.80
N ASN A 123 16.03 8.56 11.36
CA ASN A 123 15.78 7.76 12.54
C ASN A 123 15.44 8.60 13.78
N ASN A 124 16.08 9.75 13.92
CA ASN A 124 15.83 10.67 15.04
C ASN A 124 14.46 11.36 14.96
N LEU A 125 13.83 11.43 13.77
CA LEU A 125 12.55 12.11 13.62
C LEU A 125 11.44 11.44 14.43
N PHE A 126 11.36 10.08 14.38
CA PHE A 126 10.21 9.35 14.91
C PHE A 126 10.57 8.04 15.63
N PHE A 127 11.79 7.52 15.44
CA PHE A 127 12.17 6.17 15.86
C PHE A 127 13.17 6.15 17.02
N SER A 128 13.59 7.31 17.52
CA SER A 128 14.53 7.43 18.64
C SER A 128 13.82 7.94 19.88
N SER A 129 13.90 7.18 20.97
CA SER A 129 13.34 7.58 22.27
C SER A 129 13.98 8.81 22.90
N GLU A 130 15.17 9.20 22.43
CA GLU A 130 15.84 10.42 22.88
C GLU A 130 15.29 11.70 22.22
N ARG A 131 14.64 11.56 21.06
CA ARG A 131 14.23 12.67 20.20
C ARG A 131 12.74 12.75 19.96
N TYR A 132 12.03 11.65 20.13
CA TYR A 132 10.60 11.56 19.88
C TYR A 132 9.90 10.84 21.03
N ASP A 133 8.83 11.42 21.50
CA ASP A 133 7.96 10.85 22.53
C ASP A 133 6.50 11.13 22.20
N LEU A 134 5.75 10.07 21.90
CA LEU A 134 4.31 10.14 21.65
C LEU A 134 3.51 10.29 22.95
N SER A 135 4.15 10.08 24.09
CA SER A 135 3.56 9.85 25.42
C SER A 135 2.70 8.58 25.54
N ASP A 136 2.49 8.13 26.76
CA ASP A 136 1.61 6.96 27.02
C ASP A 136 0.18 7.20 26.53
N VAL A 137 -0.33 8.42 26.73
CA VAL A 137 -1.68 8.82 26.30
C VAL A 137 -1.79 8.81 24.76
N GLY A 138 -0.78 9.33 24.07
CA GLY A 138 -0.74 9.32 22.62
C GLY A 138 -0.66 7.88 22.07
N ARG A 139 0.11 7.00 22.72
CA ARG A 139 0.20 5.58 22.35
C ARG A 139 -1.13 4.86 22.54
N VAL A 140 -1.80 5.02 23.67
CA VAL A 140 -3.11 4.43 23.93
C VAL A 140 -4.15 4.86 22.90
N LYS A 141 -4.18 6.16 22.58
CA LYS A 141 -5.09 6.70 21.54
C LYS A 141 -4.79 6.11 20.16
N MET A 142 -3.52 6.07 19.78
CA MET A 142 -3.11 5.49 18.50
C MET A 142 -3.48 4.00 18.43
N ASN A 143 -3.20 3.22 19.48
CA ASN A 143 -3.56 1.82 19.56
C ASN A 143 -5.07 1.61 19.38
N SER A 144 -5.86 2.41 20.08
CA SER A 144 -7.34 2.36 19.99
C SER A 144 -7.83 2.74 18.59
N ARG A 145 -7.32 3.83 18.02
CA ARG A 145 -7.77 4.35 16.71
C ARG A 145 -7.40 3.43 15.54
N LEU A 146 -6.23 2.81 15.61
CA LEU A 146 -5.68 1.96 14.57
C LEU A 146 -5.88 0.46 14.82
N ASN A 147 -6.50 0.08 15.93
CA ASN A 147 -6.66 -1.31 16.38
C ASN A 147 -5.31 -2.05 16.45
N LEU A 148 -4.33 -1.42 17.11
CA LEU A 148 -3.00 -1.98 17.27
C LEU A 148 -2.88 -2.73 18.60
N ASP A 149 -2.24 -3.89 18.57
CA ASP A 149 -1.81 -4.62 19.75
C ASP A 149 -0.35 -4.26 20.08
N CYS A 150 -0.16 -3.08 20.65
CA CYS A 150 1.15 -2.56 21.01
C CYS A 150 1.16 -2.13 22.48
N SER A 151 2.27 -2.41 23.19
CA SER A 151 2.43 -1.97 24.57
C SER A 151 2.36 -0.45 24.68
N ASP A 152 1.60 0.04 25.65
CA ASP A 152 1.44 1.48 25.91
C ASP A 152 2.75 2.17 26.35
N LYS A 153 3.75 1.39 26.78
CA LYS A 153 5.08 1.88 27.15
C LYS A 153 5.99 2.19 25.96
N ILE A 154 5.58 1.83 24.74
CA ILE A 154 6.34 2.12 23.52
C ILE A 154 5.88 3.48 22.99
N THR A 155 6.60 4.52 23.32
CA THR A 155 6.25 5.90 22.99
C THR A 155 6.90 6.44 21.70
N ILE A 156 7.68 5.62 21.00
CA ILE A 156 8.23 5.92 19.67
C ILE A 156 7.36 5.31 18.57
N LEU A 157 7.43 5.84 17.36
CA LEU A 157 6.77 5.23 16.21
C LEU A 157 7.48 3.95 15.77
N ARG A 158 6.70 3.01 15.23
CA ARG A 158 7.17 1.78 14.60
C ARG A 158 6.74 1.76 13.13
N ASN A 159 7.37 0.93 12.31
CA ASN A 159 6.97 0.75 10.92
C ASN A 159 5.51 0.29 10.80
N ASP A 160 5.06 -0.59 11.71
CA ASP A 160 3.67 -1.08 11.75
C ASP A 160 2.67 0.05 12.02
N ASP A 161 3.05 1.04 12.83
CA ASP A 161 2.20 2.21 13.12
C ASP A 161 2.02 3.02 11.84
N ILE A 162 3.09 3.27 11.07
CA ILE A 162 3.04 4.01 9.81
C ILE A 162 2.17 3.28 8.78
N LEU A 163 2.36 1.96 8.63
CA LEU A 163 1.54 1.15 7.71
C LEU A 163 0.06 1.18 8.10
N SER A 164 -0.24 1.13 9.40
CA SER A 164 -1.61 1.18 9.90
C SER A 164 -2.25 2.55 9.71
N ILE A 165 -1.48 3.65 9.84
CA ILE A 165 -1.92 5.00 9.51
C ILE A 165 -2.27 5.09 8.03
N ILE A 166 -1.41 4.62 7.13
CA ILE A 166 -1.68 4.62 5.69
C ILE A 166 -2.94 3.81 5.37
N LYS A 167 -3.08 2.63 5.97
CA LYS A 167 -4.29 1.81 5.83
C LYS A 167 -5.54 2.57 6.28
N LYS A 168 -5.48 3.24 7.44
CA LYS A 168 -6.58 4.03 7.96
C LYS A 168 -6.94 5.21 7.06
N MET A 169 -5.95 5.90 6.52
CA MET A 169 -6.17 6.98 5.54
C MET A 169 -6.90 6.48 4.29
N LEU A 170 -6.56 5.29 3.79
CA LEU A 170 -7.26 4.67 2.65
C LEU A 170 -8.69 4.28 3.02
N GLU A 171 -8.93 3.77 4.22
CA GLU A 171 -10.28 3.46 4.72
C GLU A 171 -11.16 4.71 4.84
N LEU A 172 -10.61 5.82 5.35
CA LEU A 172 -11.29 7.12 5.40
C LEU A 172 -11.63 7.63 4.00
N ARG A 173 -10.70 7.53 3.06
CA ARG A 173 -10.93 7.90 1.65
C ARG A 173 -12.02 7.06 1.00
N ASP A 174 -12.10 5.79 1.34
CA ASP A 174 -13.15 4.87 0.88
C ASP A 174 -14.51 5.09 1.59
N GLY A 175 -14.60 6.06 2.51
CA GLY A 175 -15.82 6.36 3.26
C GLY A 175 -16.24 5.29 4.27
N LYS A 176 -15.31 4.47 4.74
CA LYS A 176 -15.58 3.39 5.70
C LYS A 176 -15.52 3.84 7.15
N ASP A 177 -15.02 5.02 7.41
CA ASP A 177 -14.87 5.58 8.74
C ASP A 177 -14.98 7.11 8.70
N GLU A 178 -15.09 7.72 9.86
CA GLU A 178 -15.21 9.18 10.02
C GLU A 178 -13.87 9.81 10.37
N VAL A 179 -13.65 11.03 9.89
CA VAL A 179 -12.47 11.83 10.23
C VAL A 179 -12.60 12.31 11.68
N ASP A 180 -11.50 12.21 12.44
CA ASP A 180 -11.48 12.69 13.82
C ASP A 180 -11.68 14.21 13.88
N ASP A 181 -12.48 14.67 14.86
CA ASP A 181 -12.64 16.08 15.13
C ASP A 181 -11.34 16.64 15.75
N ILE A 182 -10.65 17.48 14.99
CA ILE A 182 -9.39 18.13 15.42
C ILE A 182 -9.60 19.13 16.55
N ASP A 183 -10.81 19.67 16.72
CA ASP A 183 -11.14 20.62 17.76
C ASP A 183 -11.53 19.96 19.09
N HIS A 184 -11.76 18.66 19.08
CA HIS A 184 -12.03 17.91 20.30
C HIS A 184 -10.80 17.90 21.22
N LEU A 185 -11.00 18.30 22.49
CA LEU A 185 -9.92 18.37 23.50
C LEU A 185 -9.10 17.07 23.63
N GLY A 186 -9.75 15.93 23.37
CA GLY A 186 -9.09 14.63 23.36
C GLY A 186 -8.12 14.42 22.19
N ASN A 187 -8.15 15.22 21.15
CA ASN A 187 -7.35 15.09 19.94
C ASN A 187 -6.24 16.15 19.80
N ARG A 188 -6.14 17.03 20.80
CA ARG A 188 -5.10 18.06 20.92
C ARG A 188 -3.98 17.64 21.82
#